data_7db0d29d019270a7378b7e93852d37ab
#
_entry.id   7db0d29d019270a7378b7e93852d37ab
#
_cell.length_a   1.000
_cell.length_b   1.000
_cell.length_c   1.000
_cell.angle_alpha   90.00
_cell.angle_beta   90.00
_cell.angle_gamma   90.00
#
_symmetry.space_group_name_H-M   'P 1'
#
loop_
_entity.id
_entity.type
_entity.pdbx_description
1 polymer ?
#
loop_
_entity_poly.entity_id
_entity_poly.type
_entity_poly.pdbx_seq_one_letter_code
_entity_poly.pdbx_strand_id
1 'polypeptide(L)'
;MAKWKSLTDEKARLTWDQMMARFDDCSPFQSYAWGEYRRGMGWKPYRWIASDDQGEVIAMMQGYLRRHPFGLGLVWCEGGPVGDLSACDESLQAAITGATGLRRVYCRFRCDRKRNIEDALRLGPQGWSIPWSPLTSNYTMTLDLTQDEAQMLKGCERNWRRNLKRSQEAKLNIRQWLEPTVEQIASVYESMQQVKGLEEQHSQAEIEQLLLQANEKMVIFRCDDESGQVISLMASLLIGNHACSVLSATSARGRELHASYGVFLAMITHCRNAGVRTYDLAGIDPVRNPGVYRFKRATGATPVELLGEWDWASRPWLRWFGNWAISQRNRIRRAETALKPAASVDSNHSIVERSGAETIQGKLIET
;
A
#
# COMPACT_ATOMS: atom_id res chain seq x y z
N MET A 1 22.59 -4.90 22.97
CA MET A 1 22.54 -4.94 21.48
C MET A 1 21.29 -5.68 21.05
N ALA A 2 20.61 -5.21 20.02
CA ALA A 2 19.42 -5.89 19.51
C ALA A 2 19.72 -7.31 19.03
N LYS A 3 18.85 -8.26 19.37
CA LYS A 3 18.99 -9.67 18.95
C LYS A 3 17.81 -10.07 18.11
N TRP A 4 18.04 -10.24 16.81
CA TRP A 4 17.03 -10.73 15.90
C TRP A 4 16.88 -12.26 15.97
N LYS A 5 15.63 -12.71 16.00
CA LYS A 5 15.28 -14.14 15.89
C LYS A 5 14.08 -14.32 14.97
N SER A 6 14.06 -15.46 14.27
CA SER A 6 12.91 -15.87 13.48
C SER A 6 11.85 -16.49 14.38
N LEU A 7 10.58 -16.15 14.14
CA LEU A 7 9.44 -16.83 14.75
C LEU A 7 9.00 -17.99 13.85
N THR A 8 8.56 -19.09 14.49
CA THR A 8 7.84 -20.16 13.79
C THR A 8 6.47 -19.67 13.33
N ASP A 9 5.94 -20.24 12.25
CA ASP A 9 4.61 -19.87 11.73
C ASP A 9 3.51 -20.06 12.79
N GLU A 10 3.58 -21.15 13.57
CA GLU A 10 2.63 -21.43 14.65
C GLU A 10 2.60 -20.30 15.70
N LYS A 11 3.77 -19.92 16.20
CA LYS A 11 3.89 -18.84 17.19
C LYS A 11 3.47 -17.49 16.59
N ALA A 12 3.87 -17.20 15.36
CA ALA A 12 3.51 -15.97 14.70
C ALA A 12 2.00 -15.85 14.49
N ARG A 13 1.31 -16.92 14.12
CA ARG A 13 -0.15 -16.93 13.96
C ARG A 13 -0.88 -16.45 15.21
N LEU A 14 -0.37 -16.77 16.39
CA LEU A 14 -1.01 -16.45 17.67
C LEU A 14 -0.64 -15.05 18.18
N THR A 15 0.57 -14.55 17.90
CA THR A 15 1.09 -13.39 18.63
C THR A 15 1.52 -12.23 17.73
N TRP A 16 1.73 -12.46 16.43
CA TRP A 16 2.36 -11.50 15.52
C TRP A 16 1.60 -10.17 15.44
N ASP A 17 0.30 -10.21 15.12
CA ASP A 17 -0.48 -8.99 14.93
C ASP A 17 -0.69 -8.22 16.24
N GLN A 18 -0.77 -8.92 17.37
CA GLN A 18 -0.86 -8.29 18.68
C GLN A 18 0.44 -7.55 19.05
N MET A 19 1.60 -8.15 18.74
CA MET A 19 2.89 -7.48 18.93
C MET A 19 3.05 -6.30 17.96
N MET A 20 2.69 -6.50 16.69
CA MET A 20 2.76 -5.49 15.63
C MET A 20 1.94 -4.24 15.97
N ALA A 21 0.74 -4.42 16.51
CA ALA A 21 -0.17 -3.32 16.86
C ALA A 21 0.34 -2.42 18.00
N ARG A 22 1.43 -2.78 18.70
CA ARG A 22 2.07 -1.94 19.72
C ARG A 22 2.96 -0.84 19.15
N PHE A 23 3.33 -0.94 17.87
CA PHE A 23 4.18 0.04 17.21
C PHE A 23 3.36 1.12 16.53
N ASP A 24 3.71 2.38 16.74
CA ASP A 24 3.04 3.52 16.12
C ASP A 24 3.20 3.57 14.60
N ASP A 25 4.22 2.90 14.06
CA ASP A 25 4.51 2.76 12.63
C ASP A 25 4.08 1.40 12.07
N CYS A 26 3.17 0.69 12.76
CA CYS A 26 2.65 -0.58 12.25
C CYS A 26 2.00 -0.41 10.87
N SER A 27 2.23 -1.38 10.00
CA SER A 27 1.69 -1.36 8.63
C SER A 27 0.80 -2.59 8.41
N PRO A 28 -0.38 -2.43 7.78
CA PRO A 28 -1.23 -3.56 7.39
C PRO A 28 -0.51 -4.58 6.50
N PHE A 29 0.50 -4.16 5.73
CA PHE A 29 1.34 -5.04 4.92
C PHE A 29 2.31 -5.90 5.75
N GLN A 30 2.44 -5.60 7.03
CA GLN A 30 3.20 -6.42 7.99
C GLN A 30 2.29 -7.36 8.81
N SER A 31 0.96 -7.37 8.58
CA SER A 31 0.04 -8.29 9.27
C SER A 31 0.33 -9.75 8.93
N TYR A 32 -0.04 -10.66 9.85
CA TYR A 32 0.06 -12.10 9.61
C TYR A 32 -0.73 -12.50 8.35
N ALA A 33 -1.95 -11.99 8.22
CA ALA A 33 -2.84 -12.24 7.11
C ALA A 33 -2.24 -11.83 5.75
N TRP A 34 -1.54 -10.69 5.68
CA TRP A 34 -0.83 -10.27 4.47
C TRP A 34 0.30 -11.24 4.10
N GLY A 35 1.00 -11.80 5.10
CA GLY A 35 1.99 -12.85 4.89
C GLY A 35 1.40 -14.11 4.28
N GLU A 36 0.22 -14.52 4.73
CA GLU A 36 -0.47 -15.69 4.18
C GLU A 36 -1.01 -15.41 2.76
N TYR A 37 -1.53 -14.21 2.50
CA TYR A 37 -1.84 -13.77 1.14
C TYR A 37 -0.61 -13.90 0.20
N ARG A 38 0.55 -13.43 0.64
CA ARG A 38 1.81 -13.59 -0.11
C ARG A 38 2.21 -15.04 -0.27
N ARG A 39 1.90 -15.91 0.71
CA ARG A 39 2.11 -17.36 0.60
C ARG A 39 1.26 -17.96 -0.52
N GLY A 40 -0.01 -17.61 -0.60
CA GLY A 40 -0.92 -17.99 -1.68
C GLY A 40 -0.43 -17.54 -3.06
N MET A 41 0.32 -16.44 -3.11
CA MET A 41 0.94 -15.93 -4.34
C MET A 41 2.35 -16.54 -4.63
N GLY A 42 2.69 -17.66 -3.99
CA GLY A 42 3.94 -18.40 -4.23
C GLY A 42 5.20 -17.84 -3.56
N TRP A 43 5.03 -16.99 -2.54
CA TRP A 43 6.10 -16.50 -1.71
C TRP A 43 6.15 -17.25 -0.38
N LYS A 44 7.34 -17.45 0.20
CA LYS A 44 7.47 -18.01 1.54
C LYS A 44 7.66 -16.88 2.56
N PRO A 45 6.68 -16.61 3.46
CA PRO A 45 6.84 -15.61 4.50
C PRO A 45 7.85 -16.06 5.56
N TYR A 46 8.60 -15.10 6.05
CA TYR A 46 9.47 -15.18 7.21
C TYR A 46 9.17 -14.01 8.12
N ARG A 47 9.24 -14.23 9.43
CA ARG A 47 8.90 -13.24 10.45
C ARG A 47 10.01 -13.18 11.48
N TRP A 48 10.57 -11.99 11.66
CA TRP A 48 11.67 -11.74 12.58
C TRP A 48 11.25 -10.70 13.61
N ILE A 49 11.72 -10.90 14.85
CA ILE A 49 11.60 -9.92 15.93
C ILE A 49 12.97 -9.59 16.48
N ALA A 50 13.21 -8.33 16.78
CA ALA A 50 14.37 -7.87 17.53
C ALA A 50 13.97 -7.63 18.98
N SER A 51 14.77 -8.12 19.91
CA SER A 51 14.59 -7.82 21.33
C SER A 51 15.82 -7.11 21.87
N ASP A 52 15.60 -6.24 22.84
CA ASP A 52 16.68 -5.62 23.62
C ASP A 52 17.26 -6.58 24.66
N ASP A 53 18.20 -6.09 25.48
CA ASP A 53 18.85 -6.87 26.53
C ASP A 53 17.90 -7.23 27.69
N GLN A 54 16.73 -6.60 27.78
CA GLN A 54 15.67 -6.90 28.76
C GLN A 54 14.65 -7.92 28.22
N GLY A 55 14.75 -8.25 26.93
CA GLY A 55 13.86 -9.18 26.23
C GLY A 55 12.62 -8.53 25.62
N GLU A 56 12.48 -7.20 25.72
CA GLU A 56 11.37 -6.46 25.10
C GLU A 56 11.53 -6.39 23.57
N VAL A 57 10.42 -6.55 22.85
CA VAL A 57 10.42 -6.48 21.39
C VAL A 57 10.49 -5.02 20.95
N ILE A 58 11.60 -4.63 20.33
CA ILE A 58 11.89 -3.25 19.90
C ILE A 58 11.73 -3.03 18.41
N ALA A 59 11.79 -4.09 17.59
CA ALA A 59 11.51 -4.02 16.16
C ALA A 59 10.97 -5.33 15.62
N MET A 60 10.24 -5.25 14.51
CA MET A 60 9.66 -6.41 13.82
C MET A 60 9.79 -6.27 12.31
N MET A 61 9.95 -7.39 11.62
CA MET A 61 9.99 -7.44 10.15
C MET A 61 9.37 -8.73 9.64
N GLN A 62 8.39 -8.61 8.73
CA GLN A 62 7.90 -9.71 7.90
C GLN A 62 8.42 -9.53 6.48
N GLY A 63 9.08 -10.55 5.95
CA GLY A 63 9.57 -10.56 4.58
C GLY A 63 9.18 -11.85 3.86
N TYR A 64 9.17 -11.80 2.54
CA TYR A 64 8.69 -12.86 1.66
C TYR A 64 9.84 -13.33 0.79
N LEU A 65 10.20 -14.61 0.91
CA LEU A 65 11.26 -15.22 0.11
C LEU A 65 10.70 -15.84 -1.17
N ARG A 66 11.33 -15.50 -2.29
CA ARG A 66 11.24 -16.27 -3.52
C ARG A 66 12.61 -16.86 -3.84
N ARG A 67 12.68 -18.17 -4.01
CA ARG A 67 13.90 -18.87 -4.41
C ARG A 67 14.05 -18.82 -5.92
N HIS A 68 15.27 -18.60 -6.37
CA HIS A 68 15.68 -18.63 -7.76
C HIS A 68 16.74 -19.71 -8.00
N PRO A 69 17.02 -20.11 -9.25
CA PRO A 69 18.11 -21.03 -9.57
C PRO A 69 19.44 -20.60 -8.97
N PHE A 70 20.36 -21.54 -8.86
CA PHE A 70 21.73 -21.33 -8.32
C PHE A 70 21.77 -20.89 -6.84
N GLY A 71 20.74 -21.22 -6.04
CA GLY A 71 20.68 -20.92 -4.63
C GLY A 71 20.55 -19.42 -4.31
N LEU A 72 19.96 -18.66 -5.24
CA LEU A 72 19.63 -17.25 -5.04
C LEU A 72 18.31 -17.11 -4.28
N GLY A 73 18.25 -16.16 -3.35
CA GLY A 73 17.03 -15.76 -2.67
C GLY A 73 16.75 -14.27 -2.84
N LEU A 74 15.52 -13.96 -3.22
CA LEU A 74 14.98 -12.61 -3.18
C LEU A 74 14.05 -12.52 -1.96
N VAL A 75 14.38 -11.63 -1.02
CA VAL A 75 13.52 -11.30 0.12
C VAL A 75 12.92 -9.91 -0.11
N TRP A 76 11.61 -9.84 -0.20
CA TRP A 76 10.85 -8.59 -0.25
C TRP A 76 10.12 -8.38 1.06
N CYS A 77 10.26 -7.20 1.66
CA CYS A 77 9.52 -6.78 2.84
C CYS A 77 8.71 -5.53 2.50
N GLU A 78 7.42 -5.60 2.70
CA GLU A 78 6.47 -4.54 2.37
C GLU A 78 5.91 -3.93 3.66
N GLY A 79 6.00 -2.62 3.81
CA GLY A 79 5.49 -1.92 4.98
C GLY A 79 6.34 -2.01 6.24
N GLY A 80 7.55 -2.55 6.15
CA GLY A 80 8.47 -2.70 7.29
C GLY A 80 9.93 -2.48 6.89
N PRO A 81 10.87 -2.65 7.86
CA PRO A 81 10.68 -3.00 9.27
C PRO A 81 9.94 -1.91 10.05
N VAL A 82 9.32 -2.30 11.18
CA VAL A 82 8.67 -1.40 12.12
C VAL A 82 9.43 -1.34 13.45
N GLY A 83 9.24 -0.26 14.22
CA GLY A 83 9.90 -0.05 15.50
C GLY A 83 11.27 0.62 15.37
N ASP A 84 12.25 0.22 16.17
CA ASP A 84 13.57 0.84 16.19
C ASP A 84 14.44 0.42 14.99
N LEU A 85 14.64 1.34 14.04
CA LEU A 85 15.46 1.09 12.86
C LEU A 85 16.96 0.98 13.17
N SER A 86 17.42 1.38 14.35
CA SER A 86 18.80 1.14 14.77
C SER A 86 19.10 -0.34 14.97
N ALA A 87 18.06 -1.16 15.16
CA ALA A 87 18.15 -2.60 15.21
C ALA A 87 18.38 -3.27 13.84
N CYS A 88 18.25 -2.53 12.73
CA CYS A 88 18.44 -3.08 11.35
C CYS A 88 19.93 -3.25 11.00
N ASP A 89 20.71 -3.76 11.89
CA ASP A 89 22.17 -3.96 11.81
C ASP A 89 22.56 -5.33 11.20
N GLU A 90 23.82 -5.71 11.35
CA GLU A 90 24.34 -6.99 10.89
C GLU A 90 23.60 -8.20 11.49
N SER A 91 22.99 -8.06 12.68
CA SER A 91 22.24 -9.13 13.32
C SER A 91 20.93 -9.44 12.58
N LEU A 92 20.25 -8.43 11.97
CA LEU A 92 19.12 -8.65 11.08
C LEU A 92 19.57 -9.38 9.81
N GLN A 93 20.70 -8.97 9.22
CA GLN A 93 21.24 -9.59 8.01
C GLN A 93 21.61 -11.06 8.26
N ALA A 94 22.20 -11.36 9.42
CA ALA A 94 22.48 -12.71 9.87
C ALA A 94 21.20 -13.52 10.12
N ALA A 95 20.17 -12.91 10.73
CA ALA A 95 18.89 -13.58 10.96
C ALA A 95 18.17 -13.92 9.64
N ILE A 96 18.22 -13.02 8.63
CA ILE A 96 17.65 -13.27 7.30
C ILE A 96 18.38 -14.43 6.61
N THR A 97 19.72 -14.42 6.59
CA THR A 97 20.51 -15.49 5.95
C THR A 97 20.35 -16.82 6.68
N GLY A 98 20.36 -16.81 8.01
CA GLY A 98 20.17 -17.99 8.86
C GLY A 98 18.79 -18.63 8.66
N ALA A 99 17.71 -17.83 8.73
CA ALA A 99 16.34 -18.34 8.58
C ALA A 99 16.05 -18.86 7.15
N THR A 100 16.60 -18.22 6.13
CA THR A 100 16.40 -18.65 4.73
C THR A 100 17.26 -19.84 4.35
N GLY A 101 18.37 -20.09 5.05
CA GLY A 101 19.36 -21.10 4.74
C GLY A 101 20.12 -20.83 3.43
N LEU A 102 20.15 -19.60 2.96
CA LEU A 102 20.73 -19.21 1.69
C LEU A 102 21.98 -18.37 1.89
N ARG A 103 23.06 -18.68 1.14
CA ARG A 103 24.30 -17.90 1.12
C ARG A 103 24.26 -16.71 0.17
N ARG A 104 23.27 -16.66 -0.74
CA ARG A 104 23.11 -15.65 -1.79
C ARG A 104 21.74 -15.02 -1.67
N VAL A 105 21.62 -13.97 -0.86
CA VAL A 105 20.36 -13.28 -0.59
C VAL A 105 20.47 -11.83 -1.04
N TYR A 106 19.48 -11.38 -1.79
CA TYR A 106 19.17 -9.98 -2.01
C TYR A 106 17.91 -9.68 -1.22
N CYS A 107 18.02 -8.76 -0.28
CA CYS A 107 16.89 -8.30 0.54
C CYS A 107 16.56 -6.85 0.20
N ARG A 108 15.28 -6.58 0.05
CA ARG A 108 14.78 -5.24 -0.17
C ARG A 108 13.54 -5.04 0.67
N PHE A 109 13.47 -3.93 1.38
CA PHE A 109 12.28 -3.55 2.12
C PHE A 109 11.75 -2.19 1.68
N ARG A 110 10.46 -1.95 1.88
CA ARG A 110 9.81 -0.64 1.83
C ARG A 110 9.29 -0.30 3.21
N CYS A 111 9.84 0.73 3.82
CA CYS A 111 9.38 1.22 5.11
C CYS A 111 8.30 2.30 4.90
N ASP A 112 7.11 2.09 5.47
CA ASP A 112 5.96 2.99 5.33
C ASP A 112 6.00 4.18 6.31
N ARG A 113 7.04 4.28 7.12
CA ARG A 113 7.28 5.43 7.99
C ARG A 113 7.48 6.70 7.18
N LYS A 114 6.97 7.83 7.69
CA LYS A 114 7.26 9.15 7.13
C LYS A 114 8.77 9.38 7.09
N ARG A 115 9.26 9.86 5.94
CA ARG A 115 10.68 10.14 5.73
C ARG A 115 11.19 11.18 6.73
N ASN A 116 12.29 10.87 7.37
CA ASN A 116 13.12 11.78 8.13
C ASN A 116 14.59 11.43 7.92
N ILE A 117 15.47 12.40 8.19
CA ILE A 117 16.91 12.24 7.94
C ILE A 117 17.57 11.31 8.94
N GLU A 118 17.07 11.26 10.18
CA GLU A 118 17.64 10.45 11.25
C GLU A 118 17.52 8.96 10.93
N ASP A 119 16.35 8.50 10.46
CA ASP A 119 16.12 7.12 10.07
C ASP A 119 17.00 6.73 8.87
N ALA A 120 17.18 7.62 7.91
CA ALA A 120 18.08 7.39 6.78
C ALA A 120 19.56 7.27 7.24
N LEU A 121 19.97 8.12 8.19
CA LEU A 121 21.31 8.09 8.77
C LEU A 121 21.55 6.85 9.64
N ARG A 122 20.50 6.25 10.21
CA ARG A 122 20.60 4.97 10.95
C ARG A 122 20.80 3.78 10.00
N LEU A 123 20.13 3.75 8.87
CA LEU A 123 20.18 2.61 7.93
C LEU A 123 21.48 2.56 7.12
N GLY A 124 21.98 3.69 6.65
CA GLY A 124 23.18 3.73 5.80
C GLY A 124 24.40 3.06 6.40
N PRO A 125 24.85 3.45 7.63
CA PRO A 125 25.98 2.82 8.30
C PRO A 125 25.82 1.32 8.59
N GLN A 126 24.57 0.84 8.65
CA GLN A 126 24.24 -0.58 8.85
C GLN A 126 24.31 -1.41 7.56
N GLY A 127 24.77 -0.82 6.46
CA GLY A 127 24.94 -1.52 5.18
C GLY A 127 23.68 -1.53 4.29
N TRP A 128 22.61 -0.86 4.68
CA TRP A 128 21.45 -0.65 3.83
C TRP A 128 21.69 0.53 2.88
N SER A 129 21.19 0.46 1.69
CA SER A 129 21.37 1.50 0.68
C SER A 129 20.09 1.77 -0.08
N ILE A 130 19.91 3.01 -0.54
CA ILE A 130 18.81 3.37 -1.41
C ILE A 130 19.00 2.66 -2.77
N PRO A 131 17.97 1.97 -3.29
CA PRO A 131 18.06 1.28 -4.57
C PRO A 131 18.07 2.25 -5.76
N TRP A 132 18.63 1.83 -6.90
CA TRP A 132 18.73 2.66 -8.12
C TRP A 132 17.36 2.99 -8.72
N SER A 133 16.39 2.12 -8.56
CA SER A 133 15.05 2.28 -9.10
C SER A 133 14.03 1.70 -8.13
N PRO A 134 13.04 2.48 -7.67
CA PRO A 134 12.02 1.97 -6.79
C PRO A 134 11.09 0.99 -7.51
N LEU A 135 10.56 0.01 -6.75
CA LEU A 135 9.50 -0.90 -7.19
C LEU A 135 8.11 -0.30 -6.99
N THR A 136 7.98 0.55 -5.99
CA THR A 136 6.72 1.13 -5.55
C THR A 136 6.82 2.67 -5.49
N SER A 137 5.69 3.35 -5.33
CA SER A 137 5.69 4.78 -5.02
C SER A 137 6.26 5.02 -3.63
N ASN A 138 7.14 6.01 -3.49
CA ASN A 138 7.59 6.51 -2.20
C ASN A 138 6.64 7.58 -1.62
N TYR A 139 5.55 7.87 -2.31
CA TYR A 139 4.58 8.87 -1.88
C TYR A 139 3.21 8.24 -1.68
N THR A 140 2.56 8.61 -0.60
CA THR A 140 1.18 8.26 -0.29
C THR A 140 0.40 9.50 0.15
N MET A 141 -0.88 9.32 0.46
CA MET A 141 -1.71 10.33 1.12
C MET A 141 -2.40 9.71 2.33
N THR A 142 -2.35 10.40 3.46
CA THR A 142 -2.95 9.93 4.71
C THR A 142 -4.04 10.88 5.20
N LEU A 143 -5.08 10.31 5.80
CA LEU A 143 -6.10 11.02 6.55
C LEU A 143 -5.92 10.80 8.04
N ASP A 144 -6.02 11.86 8.81
CA ASP A 144 -6.12 11.84 10.26
C ASP A 144 -7.59 11.59 10.66
N LEU A 145 -7.88 10.41 11.19
CA LEU A 145 -9.21 10.01 11.64
C LEU A 145 -9.47 10.31 13.12
N THR A 146 -8.56 11.01 13.80
CA THR A 146 -8.81 11.52 15.16
C THR A 146 -9.79 12.68 15.18
N GLN A 147 -9.97 13.35 14.02
CA GLN A 147 -10.93 14.41 13.79
C GLN A 147 -12.36 13.86 13.69
N ASP A 148 -13.36 14.66 14.06
CA ASP A 148 -14.74 14.32 13.80
C ASP A 148 -15.10 14.43 12.30
N GLU A 149 -16.24 13.85 11.92
CA GLU A 149 -16.67 13.81 10.52
C GLU A 149 -16.88 15.22 9.94
N ALA A 150 -17.40 16.15 10.73
CA ALA A 150 -17.66 17.52 10.27
C ALA A 150 -16.34 18.24 9.97
N GLN A 151 -15.32 18.04 10.80
CA GLN A 151 -13.98 18.58 10.59
C GLN A 151 -13.32 17.97 9.35
N MET A 152 -13.40 16.65 9.20
CA MET A 152 -12.89 15.97 7.99
C MET A 152 -13.58 16.49 6.72
N LEU A 153 -14.89 16.59 6.72
CA LEU A 153 -15.65 17.11 5.58
C LEU A 153 -15.34 18.59 5.28
N LYS A 154 -15.05 19.40 6.31
CA LYS A 154 -14.60 20.78 6.14
C LYS A 154 -13.24 20.85 5.43
N GLY A 155 -12.35 19.89 5.70
CA GLY A 155 -11.04 19.75 5.04
C GLY A 155 -11.14 19.32 3.56
N CYS A 156 -12.24 18.70 3.14
CA CYS A 156 -12.43 18.32 1.74
C CYS A 156 -12.59 19.52 0.81
N GLU A 157 -12.14 19.41 -0.45
CA GLU A 157 -12.39 20.42 -1.48
C GLU A 157 -13.89 20.60 -1.74
N ARG A 158 -14.30 21.83 -2.10
CA ARG A 158 -15.72 22.18 -2.39
C ARG A 158 -16.35 21.23 -3.42
N ASN A 159 -15.62 20.89 -4.48
CA ASN A 159 -16.10 19.99 -5.52
C ASN A 159 -16.32 18.57 -5.01
N TRP A 160 -15.42 18.08 -4.14
CA TRP A 160 -15.56 16.78 -3.50
C TRP A 160 -16.83 16.70 -2.64
N ARG A 161 -17.07 17.69 -1.80
CA ARG A 161 -18.31 17.78 -0.98
C ARG A 161 -19.56 17.81 -1.83
N ARG A 162 -19.54 18.57 -2.95
CA ARG A 162 -20.67 18.60 -3.89
C ARG A 162 -20.96 17.23 -4.49
N ASN A 163 -19.93 16.48 -4.87
CA ASN A 163 -20.09 15.14 -5.42
C ASN A 163 -20.55 14.14 -4.36
N LEU A 164 -20.08 14.25 -3.12
CA LEU A 164 -20.62 13.48 -2.00
C LEU A 164 -22.12 13.73 -1.80
N LYS A 165 -22.55 14.99 -1.81
CA LYS A 165 -23.97 15.33 -1.71
C LYS A 165 -24.79 14.68 -2.84
N ARG A 166 -24.31 14.72 -4.08
CA ARG A 166 -24.94 14.02 -5.21
C ARG A 166 -25.03 12.52 -5.01
N SER A 167 -23.98 11.89 -4.49
CA SER A 167 -23.98 10.48 -4.11
C SER A 167 -25.07 10.16 -3.08
N GLN A 168 -25.26 11.02 -2.09
CA GLN A 168 -26.29 10.87 -1.07
C GLN A 168 -27.70 11.07 -1.62
N GLU A 169 -27.88 12.06 -2.51
CA GLU A 169 -29.16 12.33 -3.20
C GLU A 169 -29.59 11.19 -4.14
N ALA A 170 -28.64 10.46 -4.70
CA ALA A 170 -28.90 9.31 -5.58
C ALA A 170 -29.48 8.08 -4.84
N LYS A 171 -29.63 8.14 -3.51
CA LYS A 171 -30.21 7.07 -2.66
C LYS A 171 -29.60 5.68 -2.90
N LEU A 172 -28.29 5.64 -3.09
CA LEU A 172 -27.54 4.43 -3.38
C LEU A 172 -27.52 3.48 -2.16
N ASN A 173 -27.58 2.18 -2.41
CA ASN A 173 -27.44 1.17 -1.36
C ASN A 173 -25.96 0.92 -1.05
N ILE A 174 -25.43 1.62 -0.05
CA ILE A 174 -24.06 1.50 0.40
C ILE A 174 -24.03 0.71 1.70
N ARG A 175 -23.27 -0.40 1.72
CA ARG A 175 -23.20 -1.29 2.87
C ARG A 175 -21.87 -2.01 2.98
N GLN A 176 -21.55 -2.49 4.17
CA GLN A 176 -20.43 -3.41 4.34
C GLN A 176 -20.73 -4.72 3.59
N TRP A 177 -19.72 -5.25 2.93
CA TRP A 177 -19.81 -6.46 2.14
C TRP A 177 -19.18 -7.61 2.92
N LEU A 178 -20.00 -8.42 3.58
CA LEU A 178 -19.55 -9.49 4.46
C LEU A 178 -19.15 -10.75 3.69
N GLU A 179 -19.82 -11.04 2.58
CA GLU A 179 -19.60 -12.23 1.76
C GLU A 179 -19.31 -11.85 0.31
N PRO A 180 -18.14 -11.22 0.02
CA PRO A 180 -17.75 -10.87 -1.34
C PRO A 180 -17.36 -12.12 -2.12
N THR A 181 -17.71 -12.14 -3.42
CA THR A 181 -17.21 -13.17 -4.34
C THR A 181 -16.18 -12.58 -5.30
N VAL A 182 -15.26 -13.43 -5.77
CA VAL A 182 -14.21 -13.05 -6.71
C VAL A 182 -14.80 -12.48 -7.99
N GLU A 183 -15.85 -13.16 -8.52
CA GLU A 183 -16.51 -12.79 -9.77
C GLU A 183 -17.14 -11.40 -9.69
N GLN A 184 -17.81 -11.10 -8.58
CA GLN A 184 -18.45 -9.80 -8.41
C GLN A 184 -17.42 -8.66 -8.30
N ILE A 185 -16.32 -8.88 -7.58
CA ILE A 185 -15.21 -7.90 -7.51
C ILE A 185 -14.57 -7.73 -8.88
N ALA A 186 -14.24 -8.84 -9.57
CA ALA A 186 -13.63 -8.83 -10.88
C ALA A 186 -14.50 -8.08 -11.91
N SER A 187 -15.82 -8.31 -11.92
CA SER A 187 -16.76 -7.61 -12.80
C SER A 187 -16.72 -6.09 -12.68
N VAL A 188 -16.62 -5.56 -11.44
CA VAL A 188 -16.49 -4.10 -11.22
C VAL A 188 -15.15 -3.58 -11.75
N TYR A 189 -14.06 -4.35 -11.55
CA TYR A 189 -12.75 -4.00 -12.08
C TYR A 189 -12.73 -4.02 -13.62
N GLU A 190 -13.28 -5.05 -14.25
CA GLU A 190 -13.39 -5.15 -15.71
C GLU A 190 -14.14 -3.96 -16.30
N SER A 191 -15.30 -3.62 -15.72
CA SER A 191 -16.05 -2.43 -16.13
C SER A 191 -15.25 -1.13 -15.98
N MET A 192 -14.48 -1.00 -14.91
CA MET A 192 -13.61 0.15 -14.71
C MET A 192 -12.48 0.22 -15.73
N GLN A 193 -11.85 -0.93 -16.05
CA GLN A 193 -10.72 -1.03 -16.97
C GLN A 193 -11.14 -0.72 -18.41
N GLN A 194 -12.29 -1.25 -18.86
CA GLN A 194 -12.85 -0.95 -20.17
C GLN A 194 -13.02 0.54 -20.41
N VAL A 195 -13.53 1.27 -19.41
CA VAL A 195 -13.74 2.72 -19.54
C VAL A 195 -12.44 3.53 -19.48
N LYS A 196 -11.44 3.05 -18.72
CA LYS A 196 -10.18 3.79 -18.53
C LYS A 196 -9.06 3.36 -19.48
N GLY A 197 -9.25 2.28 -20.26
CA GLY A 197 -8.18 1.68 -21.09
C GLY A 197 -6.97 1.23 -20.25
N LEU A 198 -7.19 0.85 -18.99
CA LEU A 198 -6.13 0.43 -18.08
C LEU A 198 -5.82 -1.07 -18.26
N GLU A 199 -4.59 -1.45 -17.92
CA GLU A 199 -4.23 -2.86 -17.76
C GLU A 199 -4.96 -3.46 -16.54
N GLU A 200 -5.03 -4.80 -16.51
CA GLU A 200 -5.50 -5.55 -15.36
C GLU A 200 -4.71 -5.13 -14.11
N GLN A 201 -5.40 -4.54 -13.13
CA GLN A 201 -4.77 -4.06 -11.91
C GLN A 201 -4.60 -5.18 -10.88
N HIS A 202 -5.59 -6.08 -10.83
CA HIS A 202 -5.61 -7.24 -9.95
C HIS A 202 -6.16 -8.43 -10.74
N SER A 203 -5.39 -9.51 -10.79
CA SER A 203 -5.86 -10.76 -11.36
C SER A 203 -6.93 -11.41 -10.46
N GLN A 204 -7.79 -12.25 -11.04
CA GLN A 204 -8.77 -12.99 -10.26
C GLN A 204 -8.10 -13.83 -9.16
N ALA A 205 -6.94 -14.42 -9.43
CA ALA A 205 -6.17 -15.19 -8.45
C ALA A 205 -5.68 -14.32 -7.29
N GLU A 206 -5.25 -13.07 -7.54
CA GLU A 206 -4.89 -12.12 -6.47
C GLU A 206 -6.09 -11.75 -5.61
N ILE A 207 -7.25 -11.48 -6.22
CA ILE A 207 -8.48 -11.17 -5.50
C ILE A 207 -8.91 -12.36 -4.64
N GLU A 208 -8.89 -13.57 -5.20
CA GLU A 208 -9.23 -14.81 -4.49
C GLU A 208 -8.34 -15.01 -3.26
N GLN A 209 -7.01 -14.92 -3.43
CA GLN A 209 -6.08 -15.08 -2.33
C GLN A 209 -6.23 -13.96 -1.28
N LEU A 210 -6.53 -12.74 -1.70
CA LEU A 210 -6.78 -11.65 -0.77
C LEU A 210 -8.03 -11.90 0.07
N LEU A 211 -9.14 -12.33 -0.54
CA LEU A 211 -10.37 -12.68 0.16
C LEU A 211 -10.18 -13.87 1.10
N LEU A 212 -9.45 -14.89 0.65
CA LEU A 212 -9.22 -16.11 1.43
C LEU A 212 -8.37 -15.87 2.67
N GLN A 213 -7.32 -15.07 2.54
CA GLN A 213 -6.27 -14.98 3.57
C GLN A 213 -6.36 -13.71 4.43
N ALA A 214 -6.93 -12.63 3.90
CA ALA A 214 -6.97 -11.35 4.61
C ALA A 214 -8.35 -11.00 5.20
N ASN A 215 -9.33 -11.88 5.08
CA ASN A 215 -10.73 -11.61 5.43
C ASN A 215 -10.91 -11.04 6.84
N GLU A 216 -10.23 -11.59 7.85
CA GLU A 216 -10.34 -11.12 9.24
C GLU A 216 -9.79 -9.70 9.48
N LYS A 217 -8.90 -9.23 8.61
CA LYS A 217 -8.25 -7.92 8.70
C LYS A 217 -8.74 -6.94 7.63
N MET A 218 -9.62 -7.41 6.75
CA MET A 218 -10.11 -6.64 5.62
C MET A 218 -11.56 -6.24 5.82
N VAL A 219 -11.82 -4.97 5.62
CA VAL A 219 -13.18 -4.42 5.57
C VAL A 219 -13.48 -4.04 4.14
N ILE A 220 -14.61 -4.49 3.62
CA ILE A 220 -15.07 -4.16 2.27
C ILE A 220 -16.42 -3.46 2.36
N PHE A 221 -16.55 -2.34 1.63
CA PHE A 221 -17.81 -1.68 1.37
C PHE A 221 -18.15 -1.79 -0.11
N ARG A 222 -19.45 -1.98 -0.40
CA ARG A 222 -20.00 -1.97 -1.75
C ARG A 222 -21.11 -0.95 -1.89
N CYS A 223 -21.33 -0.53 -3.11
CA CYS A 223 -22.47 0.27 -3.50
C CYS A 223 -23.20 -0.46 -4.62
N ASP A 224 -24.50 -0.67 -4.45
CA ASP A 224 -25.37 -1.26 -5.46
C ASP A 224 -26.24 -0.17 -6.09
N ASP A 225 -26.54 -0.34 -7.38
CA ASP A 225 -27.58 0.44 -8.05
C ASP A 225 -28.98 -0.10 -7.78
N GLU A 226 -29.99 0.50 -8.41
CA GLU A 226 -31.40 0.14 -8.26
C GLU A 226 -31.70 -1.32 -8.72
N SER A 227 -30.86 -1.90 -9.60
CA SER A 227 -30.98 -3.30 -10.05
C SER A 227 -30.30 -4.29 -9.09
N GLY A 228 -29.59 -3.81 -8.07
CA GLY A 228 -28.77 -4.62 -7.16
C GLY A 228 -27.39 -4.96 -7.72
N GLN A 229 -27.00 -4.38 -8.85
CA GLN A 229 -25.65 -4.58 -9.41
C GLN A 229 -24.62 -3.75 -8.61
N VAL A 230 -23.46 -4.37 -8.32
CA VAL A 230 -22.36 -3.65 -7.68
C VAL A 230 -21.73 -2.67 -8.66
N ILE A 231 -21.81 -1.37 -8.35
CA ILE A 231 -21.29 -0.29 -9.18
C ILE A 231 -20.06 0.39 -8.62
N SER A 232 -19.78 0.19 -7.32
CA SER A 232 -18.54 0.66 -6.69
C SER A 232 -18.20 -0.20 -5.48
N LEU A 233 -16.91 -0.38 -5.24
CA LEU A 233 -16.39 -1.05 -4.06
C LEU A 233 -15.11 -0.39 -3.54
N MET A 234 -14.84 -0.59 -2.25
CA MET A 234 -13.58 -0.23 -1.60
C MET A 234 -13.27 -1.26 -0.52
N ALA A 235 -12.02 -1.72 -0.48
CA ALA A 235 -11.51 -2.59 0.55
C ALA A 235 -10.30 -1.99 1.23
N SER A 236 -10.20 -2.18 2.54
CA SER A 236 -9.10 -1.70 3.37
C SER A 236 -8.65 -2.78 4.35
N LEU A 237 -7.34 -2.85 4.58
CA LEU A 237 -6.74 -3.66 5.62
C LEU A 237 -6.55 -2.82 6.88
N LEU A 238 -6.83 -3.41 8.04
CA LEU A 238 -6.74 -2.76 9.35
C LEU A 238 -5.75 -3.50 10.24
N ILE A 239 -4.88 -2.75 10.94
CA ILE A 239 -4.03 -3.27 12.01
C ILE A 239 -3.79 -2.19 13.06
N GLY A 240 -3.98 -2.52 14.34
CA GLY A 240 -3.86 -1.53 15.41
C GLY A 240 -4.73 -0.31 15.14
N ASN A 241 -4.10 0.87 15.14
CA ASN A 241 -4.74 2.15 14.84
C ASN A 241 -4.52 2.63 13.41
N HIS A 242 -4.06 1.75 12.49
CA HIS A 242 -3.81 2.04 11.09
C HIS A 242 -4.74 1.26 10.16
N ALA A 243 -5.11 1.90 9.05
CA ALA A 243 -5.77 1.24 7.93
C ALA A 243 -5.15 1.70 6.61
N CYS A 244 -5.16 0.82 5.61
CA CYS A 244 -4.70 1.12 4.26
C CYS A 244 -5.70 0.62 3.22
N SER A 245 -5.99 1.46 2.22
CA SER A 245 -6.79 1.08 1.06
C SER A 245 -6.03 0.08 0.19
N VAL A 246 -6.64 -1.07 -0.12
CA VAL A 246 -6.03 -2.13 -0.94
C VAL A 246 -6.77 -2.40 -2.24
N LEU A 247 -8.10 -2.29 -2.25
CA LEU A 247 -8.91 -2.40 -3.46
C LEU A 247 -9.85 -1.19 -3.59
N SER A 248 -10.00 -0.68 -4.79
CA SER A 248 -11.00 0.35 -5.10
C SER A 248 -11.35 0.30 -6.57
N ALA A 249 -12.61 0.08 -6.88
CA ALA A 249 -13.12 0.07 -8.24
C ALA A 249 -14.49 0.76 -8.32
N THR A 250 -14.73 1.44 -9.44
CA THR A 250 -16.00 2.11 -9.71
C THR A 250 -16.32 1.99 -11.20
N SER A 251 -17.45 1.37 -11.52
CA SER A 251 -17.95 1.18 -12.88
C SER A 251 -18.31 2.51 -13.56
N ALA A 252 -18.64 2.49 -14.85
CA ALA A 252 -19.15 3.67 -15.56
C ALA A 252 -20.40 4.23 -14.86
N ARG A 253 -21.38 3.37 -14.55
CA ARG A 253 -22.60 3.75 -13.84
C ARG A 253 -22.32 4.33 -12.46
N GLY A 254 -21.38 3.72 -11.72
CA GLY A 254 -20.96 4.22 -10.41
C GLY A 254 -20.34 5.61 -10.45
N ARG A 255 -19.67 5.99 -11.56
CA ARG A 255 -19.12 7.34 -11.75
C ARG A 255 -20.23 8.38 -12.02
N GLU A 256 -21.20 8.03 -12.86
CA GLU A 256 -22.36 8.90 -13.14
C GLU A 256 -23.10 9.24 -11.84
N LEU A 257 -23.27 8.25 -10.97
CA LEU A 257 -23.96 8.37 -9.69
C LEU A 257 -23.05 8.83 -8.53
N HIS A 258 -21.78 9.15 -8.79
CA HIS A 258 -20.80 9.54 -7.78
C HIS A 258 -20.62 8.51 -6.63
N ALA A 259 -20.84 7.21 -6.89
CA ALA A 259 -20.89 6.16 -5.88
C ALA A 259 -19.60 6.05 -5.04
N SER A 260 -18.43 6.31 -5.66
CA SER A 260 -17.13 6.26 -4.96
C SER A 260 -17.02 7.22 -3.78
N TYR A 261 -17.74 8.35 -3.79
CA TYR A 261 -17.73 9.34 -2.70
C TYR A 261 -18.47 8.80 -1.47
N GLY A 262 -19.65 8.21 -1.69
CA GLY A 262 -20.41 7.59 -0.60
C GLY A 262 -19.73 6.36 -0.01
N VAL A 263 -19.17 5.48 -0.87
CA VAL A 263 -18.41 4.29 -0.42
C VAL A 263 -17.18 4.71 0.40
N PHE A 264 -16.47 5.75 -0.06
CA PHE A 264 -15.33 6.29 0.67
C PHE A 264 -15.74 6.81 2.05
N LEU A 265 -16.80 7.63 2.15
CA LEU A 265 -17.27 8.13 3.44
C LEU A 265 -17.67 6.97 4.38
N ALA A 266 -18.40 5.96 3.88
CA ALA A 266 -18.79 4.80 4.66
C ALA A 266 -17.56 4.03 5.20
N MET A 267 -16.53 3.83 4.38
CA MET A 267 -15.27 3.19 4.79
C MET A 267 -14.57 3.99 5.88
N ILE A 268 -14.41 5.31 5.70
CA ILE A 268 -13.71 6.17 6.66
C ILE A 268 -14.46 6.23 7.99
N THR A 269 -15.81 6.35 7.95
CA THR A 269 -16.64 6.33 9.16
C THR A 269 -16.51 5.00 9.90
N HIS A 270 -16.51 3.88 9.17
CA HIS A 270 -16.30 2.55 9.77
C HIS A 270 -14.91 2.46 10.44
N CYS A 271 -13.85 2.83 9.74
CA CYS A 271 -12.48 2.78 10.25
C CYS A 271 -12.33 3.63 11.52
N ARG A 272 -12.87 4.86 11.52
CA ARG A 272 -12.87 5.74 12.69
C ARG A 272 -13.59 5.09 13.88
N ASN A 273 -14.77 4.51 13.67
CA ASN A 273 -15.54 3.84 14.71
C ASN A 273 -14.84 2.59 15.24
N ALA A 274 -14.00 1.94 14.43
CA ALA A 274 -13.13 0.84 14.81
C ALA A 274 -11.84 1.27 15.54
N GLY A 275 -11.66 2.57 15.81
CA GLY A 275 -10.49 3.09 16.52
C GLY A 275 -9.26 3.36 15.66
N VAL A 276 -9.39 3.31 14.34
CA VAL A 276 -8.32 3.71 13.40
C VAL A 276 -8.07 5.21 13.53
N ARG A 277 -6.80 5.58 13.69
CA ARG A 277 -6.35 6.97 13.80
C ARG A 277 -5.74 7.51 12.51
N THR A 278 -5.11 6.64 11.74
CA THR A 278 -4.48 7.00 10.47
C THR A 278 -4.99 6.09 9.36
N TYR A 279 -5.54 6.70 8.30
CA TYR A 279 -5.98 5.99 7.11
C TYR A 279 -5.07 6.34 5.93
N ASP A 280 -4.37 5.34 5.39
CA ASP A 280 -3.54 5.48 4.20
C ASP A 280 -4.36 5.19 2.93
N LEU A 281 -4.46 6.18 2.05
CA LEU A 281 -5.13 6.04 0.76
C LEU A 281 -4.30 5.27 -0.28
N ALA A 282 -3.16 4.71 0.13
CA ALA A 282 -2.18 4.06 -0.72
C ALA A 282 -1.46 5.02 -1.70
N GLY A 283 -0.50 4.47 -2.43
CA GLY A 283 0.40 5.21 -3.30
C GLY A 283 -0.27 6.18 -4.26
N ILE A 284 0.44 7.24 -4.57
CA ILE A 284 0.00 8.30 -5.51
C ILE A 284 0.96 8.40 -6.69
N ASP A 285 0.40 8.67 -7.85
CA ASP A 285 1.15 8.99 -9.07
C ASP A 285 0.39 10.08 -9.84
N PRO A 286 0.79 11.35 -9.68
CA PRO A 286 0.10 12.47 -10.31
C PRO A 286 0.24 12.47 -11.84
N VAL A 287 1.26 11.81 -12.37
CA VAL A 287 1.55 11.78 -13.81
C VAL A 287 0.80 10.64 -14.51
N ARG A 288 0.90 9.41 -13.96
CA ARG A 288 0.29 8.23 -14.59
C ARG A 288 -1.19 8.05 -14.25
N ASN A 289 -1.61 8.50 -13.06
CA ASN A 289 -3.00 8.39 -12.62
C ASN A 289 -3.54 9.69 -12.02
N PRO A 290 -3.62 10.77 -12.83
CA PRO A 290 -4.00 12.11 -12.35
C PRO A 290 -5.42 12.14 -11.79
N GLY A 291 -6.33 11.29 -12.27
CA GLY A 291 -7.70 11.20 -11.77
C GLY A 291 -7.76 10.70 -10.32
N VAL A 292 -7.03 9.63 -10.02
CA VAL A 292 -6.96 9.08 -8.65
C VAL A 292 -6.22 10.06 -7.73
N TYR A 293 -5.14 10.67 -8.20
CA TYR A 293 -4.42 11.69 -7.43
C TYR A 293 -5.34 12.86 -7.04
N ARG A 294 -6.10 13.42 -8.01
CA ARG A 294 -7.06 14.51 -7.74
C ARG A 294 -8.16 14.09 -6.77
N PHE A 295 -8.70 12.87 -6.92
CA PHE A 295 -9.70 12.35 -5.98
C PHE A 295 -9.14 12.28 -4.56
N LYS A 296 -7.95 11.65 -4.37
CA LYS A 296 -7.31 11.52 -3.06
C LYS A 296 -6.99 12.88 -2.44
N ARG A 297 -6.41 13.80 -3.20
CA ARG A 297 -6.10 15.15 -2.72
C ARG A 297 -7.36 15.89 -2.27
N ALA A 298 -8.43 15.78 -3.04
CA ALA A 298 -9.69 16.48 -2.77
C ALA A 298 -10.42 16.00 -1.50
N THR A 299 -10.02 14.84 -0.92
CA THR A 299 -10.50 14.38 0.39
C THR A 299 -9.94 15.16 1.57
N GLY A 300 -8.99 16.07 1.36
CA GLY A 300 -8.25 16.75 2.42
C GLY A 300 -7.08 15.92 2.97
N ALA A 301 -6.77 14.78 2.35
CA ALA A 301 -5.64 13.95 2.76
C ALA A 301 -4.29 14.67 2.56
N THR A 302 -3.38 14.46 3.49
CA THR A 302 -2.04 15.04 3.49
C THR A 302 -1.09 14.16 2.69
N PRO A 303 -0.36 14.71 1.69
CA PRO A 303 0.72 13.98 1.04
C PRO A 303 1.85 13.66 2.02
N VAL A 304 2.33 12.42 1.97
CA VAL A 304 3.42 11.95 2.82
C VAL A 304 4.49 11.32 1.94
N GLU A 305 5.73 11.77 2.09
CA GLU A 305 6.90 11.06 1.58
C GLU A 305 7.29 9.98 2.59
N LEU A 306 7.38 8.74 2.12
CA LEU A 306 7.77 7.60 2.94
C LEU A 306 9.29 7.49 2.99
N LEU A 307 9.83 6.88 4.05
CA LEU A 307 11.26 6.52 4.14
C LEU A 307 11.63 5.64 2.92
N GLY A 308 10.66 4.88 2.43
CA GLY A 308 10.73 4.22 1.13
C GLY A 308 11.58 2.97 1.13
N GLU A 309 12.18 2.71 -0.03
CA GLU A 309 12.85 1.44 -0.26
C GLU A 309 14.35 1.51 0.07
N TRP A 310 14.81 0.44 0.73
CA TRP A 310 16.21 0.19 1.06
C TRP A 310 16.57 -1.24 0.70
N ASP A 311 17.78 -1.45 0.23
CA ASP A 311 18.24 -2.78 -0.14
C ASP A 311 19.60 -3.14 0.49
N TRP A 312 19.78 -4.44 0.65
CA TRP A 312 21.01 -5.08 1.10
C TRP A 312 21.18 -6.40 0.36
N ALA A 313 22.42 -6.82 0.19
CA ALA A 313 22.70 -8.13 -0.36
C ALA A 313 23.90 -8.77 0.33
N SER A 314 23.85 -10.09 0.52
CA SER A 314 24.93 -10.89 1.10
C SER A 314 26.23 -10.88 0.28
N ARG A 315 26.19 -10.39 -0.96
CA ARG A 315 27.31 -10.18 -1.86
C ARG A 315 27.11 -8.91 -2.69
N PRO A 316 28.12 -8.05 -2.89
CA PRO A 316 27.97 -6.78 -3.62
C PRO A 316 27.43 -6.95 -5.05
N TRP A 317 27.88 -7.98 -5.77
CA TRP A 317 27.41 -8.24 -7.14
C TRP A 317 25.92 -8.60 -7.22
N LEU A 318 25.34 -9.22 -6.17
CA LEU A 318 23.91 -9.51 -6.09
C LEU A 318 23.09 -8.23 -6.00
N ARG A 319 23.57 -7.25 -5.24
CA ARG A 319 22.94 -5.95 -5.14
C ARG A 319 22.93 -5.23 -6.50
N TRP A 320 24.09 -5.23 -7.15
CA TRP A 320 24.21 -4.66 -8.50
C TRP A 320 23.26 -5.35 -9.49
N PHE A 321 23.29 -6.69 -9.55
CA PHE A 321 22.45 -7.47 -10.44
C PHE A 321 20.94 -7.29 -10.15
N GLY A 322 20.53 -7.31 -8.88
CA GLY A 322 19.14 -7.09 -8.47
C GLY A 322 18.63 -5.71 -8.89
N ASN A 323 19.43 -4.67 -8.66
CA ASN A 323 19.08 -3.31 -9.07
C ASN A 323 19.02 -3.16 -10.60
N TRP A 324 19.97 -3.78 -11.32
CA TRP A 324 19.96 -3.80 -12.78
C TRP A 324 18.70 -4.49 -13.33
N ALA A 325 18.37 -5.68 -12.84
CA ALA A 325 17.20 -6.45 -13.28
C ALA A 325 15.89 -5.66 -13.06
N ILE A 326 15.75 -5.02 -11.89
CA ILE A 326 14.59 -4.18 -11.57
C ILE A 326 14.55 -2.95 -12.49
N SER A 327 15.69 -2.33 -12.76
CA SER A 327 15.77 -1.17 -13.66
C SER A 327 15.35 -1.54 -15.09
N GLN A 328 15.77 -2.70 -15.61
CA GLN A 328 15.35 -3.18 -16.93
C GLN A 328 13.84 -3.46 -16.97
N ARG A 329 13.30 -4.16 -15.96
CA ARG A 329 11.86 -4.38 -15.85
C ARG A 329 11.07 -3.07 -15.85
N ASN A 330 11.52 -2.06 -15.11
CA ASN A 330 10.85 -0.76 -15.06
C ASN A 330 10.96 -0.01 -16.41
N ARG A 331 12.07 -0.17 -17.15
CA ARG A 331 12.21 0.39 -18.51
C ARG A 331 11.22 -0.24 -19.48
N ILE A 332 11.11 -1.57 -19.48
CA ILE A 332 10.17 -2.31 -20.34
C ILE A 332 8.74 -1.86 -20.06
N ARG A 333 8.33 -1.85 -18.80
CA ARG A 333 6.99 -1.38 -18.40
C ARG A 333 6.71 0.07 -18.82
N ARG A 334 7.69 0.96 -18.75
CA ARG A 334 7.54 2.35 -19.21
C ARG A 334 7.38 2.42 -20.71
N ALA A 335 8.12 1.63 -21.47
CA ALA A 335 8.01 1.57 -22.92
C ALA A 335 6.64 1.02 -23.34
N GLU A 336 6.15 -0.05 -22.72
CA GLU A 336 4.82 -0.61 -22.97
C GLU A 336 3.70 0.40 -22.68
N THR A 337 3.81 1.16 -21.59
CA THR A 337 2.84 2.21 -21.25
C THR A 337 2.89 3.38 -22.25
N ALA A 338 4.06 3.74 -22.78
CA ALA A 338 4.21 4.83 -23.74
C ALA A 338 3.71 4.46 -25.14
N LEU A 339 3.68 3.18 -25.49
CA LEU A 339 3.20 2.67 -26.78
C LEU A 339 1.67 2.51 -26.84
N LYS A 340 0.98 2.60 -25.72
CA LYS A 340 -0.49 2.54 -25.70
C LYS A 340 -1.08 3.88 -26.10
N PRO A 341 -1.99 3.95 -27.10
CA PRO A 341 -2.67 5.19 -27.46
C PRO A 341 -3.43 5.72 -26.24
N ALA A 342 -3.30 7.02 -25.98
CA ALA A 342 -4.09 7.70 -24.98
C ALA A 342 -5.57 7.48 -25.32
N ALA A 343 -6.32 6.79 -24.45
CA ALA A 343 -7.77 6.72 -24.57
C ALA A 343 -8.28 8.16 -24.63
N SER A 344 -9.07 8.49 -25.66
CA SER A 344 -9.61 9.81 -25.92
C SER A 344 -10.22 10.39 -24.64
N VAL A 345 -9.55 11.40 -24.09
CA VAL A 345 -10.10 12.23 -23.03
C VAL A 345 -11.22 13.03 -23.69
N ASP A 346 -12.46 12.76 -23.29
CA ASP A 346 -13.61 13.54 -23.69
C ASP A 346 -13.30 15.03 -23.54
N SER A 347 -13.31 15.72 -24.67
CA SER A 347 -13.04 17.14 -24.85
C SER A 347 -14.21 18.02 -24.41
N ASN A 348 -14.59 17.94 -23.13
CA ASN A 348 -15.61 18.83 -22.56
C ASN A 348 -15.23 19.42 -21.21
N HIS A 349 -14.00 19.90 -21.08
CA HIS A 349 -13.62 20.87 -20.04
C HIS A 349 -12.36 21.64 -20.47
N SER A 350 -12.44 22.32 -21.60
CA SER A 350 -11.55 23.43 -21.89
C SER A 350 -12.06 24.65 -21.14
N ILE A 351 -11.27 25.16 -20.25
CA ILE A 351 -11.11 26.49 -19.66
C ILE A 351 -10.85 26.31 -18.16
N VAL A 352 -9.63 26.34 -17.81
CA VAL A 352 -8.85 26.83 -16.67
C VAL A 352 -7.59 25.97 -16.51
N GLU A 353 -6.66 26.07 -17.44
CA GLU A 353 -5.29 25.63 -17.23
C GLU A 353 -4.35 26.76 -17.59
N ARG A 354 -3.88 27.47 -16.55
CA ARG A 354 -2.59 28.17 -16.51
C ARG A 354 -2.42 28.78 -15.12
N SER A 355 -1.87 28.02 -14.16
CA SER A 355 -1.09 28.56 -13.02
C SER A 355 -0.85 27.55 -11.87
N GLY A 356 -0.54 26.30 -12.15
CA GLY A 356 -0.31 25.34 -11.07
C GLY A 356 0.87 24.38 -11.23
N ALA A 357 1.49 24.34 -12.41
CA ALA A 357 2.53 23.35 -12.70
C ALA A 357 3.98 23.81 -12.40
N GLU A 358 4.21 25.10 -12.29
CA GLU A 358 5.57 25.63 -12.10
C GLU A 358 6.06 25.72 -10.65
N THR A 359 5.16 25.59 -9.67
CA THR A 359 5.52 25.81 -8.24
C THR A 359 6.01 24.56 -7.52
N ILE A 360 5.83 23.37 -8.09
CA ILE A 360 6.22 22.11 -7.41
C ILE A 360 7.64 21.66 -7.78
N GLN A 361 8.12 22.00 -8.97
CA GLN A 361 9.49 21.63 -9.38
C GLN A 361 10.57 22.56 -8.81
N GLY A 362 10.24 23.80 -8.46
CA GLY A 362 11.18 24.79 -7.92
C GLY A 362 11.46 24.67 -6.42
N LYS A 363 10.62 23.98 -5.65
CA LYS A 363 10.78 23.85 -4.18
C LYS A 363 11.47 22.56 -3.71
N LEU A 364 11.84 21.67 -4.62
CA LEU A 364 12.52 20.40 -4.29
C LEU A 364 14.05 20.46 -4.50
N ILE A 365 14.61 21.61 -4.88
CA ILE A 365 16.04 21.74 -5.13
C ILE A 365 16.75 22.67 -4.11
N GLU A 366 16.02 23.37 -3.23
CA GLU A 366 16.63 24.24 -2.20
C GLU A 366 16.18 23.85 -0.78
N THR A 367 16.57 22.67 -0.31
CA THR A 367 16.85 22.40 1.12
C THR A 367 17.59 21.09 1.25
#